data_86fa2dd0803da20f19cc53bcef04d4c8
#
_entry.id   86fa2dd0803da20f19cc53bcef04d4c8
#
_cell.length_a   1.000
_cell.length_b   1.000
_cell.length_c   1.000
_cell.angle_alpha   90.00
_cell.angle_beta   90.00
_cell.angle_gamma   90.00
#
_symmetry.space_group_name_H-M   'P 1'
#
loop_
_entity.id
_entity.type
_entity.pdbx_description
1 polymer ?
#
loop_
_entity_poly.entity_id
_entity_poly.type
_entity_poly.pdbx_seq_one_letter_code
_entity_poly.pdbx_strand_id
1 'polypeptide(L)'
;MNRFYLGMDAGSSATKWALLDANCVEIKRGKGNPVDGHLYRKESQGEWEIFLAELRREITEPVSAIYAGVTGASDFPEENHEIAQLIQKYFSNSQVHVVMDVALGYRANIKDPKGIYLYAGTGSIAVYQDTNGRHRTVGGWGYLLGDEGAGYWIGIAGLRAILAEIESGHHDSHLSSILAADEKTPTFNEIKEIVYGSPRSKVAALAKDIINLSKNGDRKSLEIIKLAAQELASLVVRTREVIGDAGGPVVFGGGIAKSSQEIVSEIESILGITVQVSSDDLSLDAARFAVEDFGSTS
;
A
#
# COMPACT_ATOMS: atom_id res chain seq x y z
N MET A 1 9.51 -35.40 3.28
CA MET A 1 9.40 -34.54 2.07
C MET A 1 9.72 -33.13 2.46
N ASN A 2 10.47 -32.39 1.66
CA ASN A 2 10.71 -30.98 1.93
C ASN A 2 9.39 -30.22 1.81
N ARG A 3 9.05 -29.42 2.84
CA ARG A 3 7.85 -28.55 2.86
C ARG A 3 8.27 -27.15 2.45
N PHE A 4 7.48 -26.50 1.61
CA PHE A 4 7.71 -25.14 1.17
C PHE A 4 6.50 -24.26 1.50
N TYR A 5 6.75 -22.98 1.75
CA TYR A 5 5.80 -22.02 2.23
C TYR A 5 5.87 -20.75 1.37
N LEU A 6 4.74 -20.34 0.84
CA LEU A 6 4.66 -19.22 -0.09
C LEU A 6 4.03 -18.02 0.60
N GLY A 7 4.70 -16.88 0.53
CA GLY A 7 4.17 -15.58 0.92
C GLY A 7 3.85 -14.75 -0.30
N MET A 8 2.74 -14.02 -0.25
CA MET A 8 2.31 -13.11 -1.31
C MET A 8 1.94 -11.74 -0.72
N ASP A 9 2.39 -10.67 -1.37
CA ASP A 9 2.02 -9.28 -1.13
C ASP A 9 1.42 -8.73 -2.43
N ALA A 10 0.09 -8.81 -2.54
CA ALA A 10 -0.65 -8.41 -3.71
C ALA A 10 -1.12 -6.96 -3.59
N GLY A 11 -0.28 -6.05 -4.02
CA GLY A 11 -0.55 -4.61 -4.03
C GLY A 11 -1.07 -4.11 -5.38
N SER A 12 -1.61 -2.89 -5.40
CA SER A 12 -2.21 -2.24 -6.58
C SER A 12 -1.24 -1.96 -7.75
N SER A 13 0.07 -2.10 -7.54
CA SER A 13 1.09 -1.82 -8.58
C SER A 13 1.83 -3.07 -9.04
N ALA A 14 1.91 -4.09 -8.21
CA ALA A 14 2.52 -5.38 -8.51
C ALA A 14 2.18 -6.38 -7.40
N THR A 15 2.21 -7.66 -7.72
CA THR A 15 2.17 -8.74 -6.73
C THR A 15 3.57 -9.28 -6.53
N LYS A 16 4.09 -9.19 -5.30
CA LYS A 16 5.36 -9.80 -4.91
C LYS A 16 5.11 -11.14 -4.24
N TRP A 17 6.07 -12.05 -4.36
CA TRP A 17 6.00 -13.33 -3.71
C TRP A 17 7.38 -13.82 -3.28
N ALA A 18 7.41 -14.64 -2.23
CA ALA A 18 8.61 -15.30 -1.72
C ALA A 18 8.28 -16.74 -1.32
N LEU A 19 9.18 -17.67 -1.62
CA LEU A 19 9.09 -19.08 -1.26
C LEU A 19 10.19 -19.42 -0.26
N LEU A 20 9.82 -19.96 0.90
CA LEU A 20 10.72 -20.42 1.94
C LEU A 20 10.64 -21.93 2.13
N ASP A 21 11.70 -22.53 2.65
CA ASP A 21 11.64 -23.86 3.24
C ASP A 21 11.15 -23.83 4.70
N ALA A 22 11.04 -24.98 5.34
CA ALA A 22 10.60 -25.12 6.73
C ALA A 22 11.55 -24.47 7.77
N ASN A 23 12.78 -24.14 7.37
CA ASN A 23 13.77 -23.46 8.21
C ASN A 23 13.81 -21.94 7.95
N CYS A 24 12.82 -21.39 7.24
CA CYS A 24 12.76 -20.01 6.80
C CYS A 24 13.91 -19.60 5.87
N VAL A 25 14.54 -20.54 5.17
CA VAL A 25 15.54 -20.24 4.14
C VAL A 25 14.83 -19.89 2.85
N GLU A 26 15.20 -18.76 2.27
CA GLU A 26 14.64 -18.32 1.00
C GLU A 26 15.11 -19.22 -0.14
N ILE A 27 14.15 -19.76 -0.89
CA ILE A 27 14.38 -20.61 -2.05
C ILE A 27 14.25 -19.81 -3.33
N LYS A 28 13.18 -19.01 -3.44
CA LYS A 28 12.87 -18.17 -4.61
C LYS A 28 12.10 -16.93 -4.18
N ARG A 29 12.20 -15.88 -4.94
CA ARG A 29 11.30 -14.72 -4.90
C ARG A 29 11.06 -14.15 -6.27
N GLY A 30 9.98 -13.41 -6.43
CA GLY A 30 9.67 -12.73 -7.67
C GLY A 30 8.55 -11.72 -7.53
N LYS A 31 8.16 -11.19 -8.68
CA LYS A 31 7.00 -10.31 -8.79
C LYS A 31 6.28 -10.57 -10.10
N GLY A 32 4.98 -10.35 -10.09
CA GLY A 32 4.12 -10.42 -11.26
C GLY A 32 3.17 -9.22 -11.34
N ASN A 33 2.23 -9.32 -12.23
CA ASN A 33 1.18 -8.31 -12.42
C ASN A 33 0.37 -8.11 -11.13
N PRO A 34 -0.18 -6.89 -10.91
CA PRO A 34 -1.04 -6.63 -9.77
C PRO A 34 -2.30 -7.49 -9.84
N VAL A 35 -2.76 -7.97 -8.68
CA VAL A 35 -4.06 -8.60 -8.50
C VAL A 35 -4.74 -8.00 -7.27
N ASP A 36 -6.07 -8.02 -7.23
CA ASP A 36 -6.84 -7.45 -6.12
C ASP A 36 -7.98 -8.37 -5.63
N GLY A 37 -8.57 -8.01 -4.49
CA GLY A 37 -9.66 -8.75 -3.86
C GLY A 37 -11.04 -8.54 -4.49
N HIS A 38 -11.16 -7.72 -5.53
CA HIS A 38 -12.45 -7.37 -6.13
C HIS A 38 -12.93 -8.44 -7.14
N LEU A 39 -13.05 -9.69 -6.71
CA LEU A 39 -13.41 -10.83 -7.58
C LEU A 39 -14.81 -10.73 -8.22
N TYR A 40 -15.64 -9.78 -7.80
CA TYR A 40 -16.89 -9.45 -8.51
C TYR A 40 -16.66 -8.81 -9.89
N ARG A 41 -15.43 -8.36 -10.20
CA ARG A 41 -15.02 -7.88 -11.51
C ARG A 41 -14.40 -9.01 -12.31
N LYS A 42 -14.86 -9.20 -13.54
CA LYS A 42 -14.29 -10.22 -14.44
C LYS A 42 -12.83 -9.98 -14.78
N GLU A 43 -12.45 -8.71 -14.87
CA GLU A 43 -11.07 -8.29 -15.13
C GLU A 43 -10.15 -8.79 -14.00
N SER A 44 -10.53 -8.55 -12.74
CA SER A 44 -9.74 -9.01 -11.57
C SER A 44 -9.64 -10.53 -11.51
N GLN A 45 -10.71 -11.26 -11.86
CA GLN A 45 -10.63 -12.72 -11.96
C GLN A 45 -9.62 -13.17 -13.03
N GLY A 46 -9.66 -12.55 -14.22
CA GLY A 46 -8.72 -12.87 -15.30
C GLY A 46 -7.26 -12.55 -14.94
N GLU A 47 -7.02 -11.44 -14.26
CA GLU A 47 -5.69 -11.06 -13.77
C GLU A 47 -5.13 -12.09 -12.79
N TRP A 48 -5.94 -12.58 -11.86
CA TRP A 48 -5.57 -13.67 -10.95
C TRP A 48 -5.22 -14.96 -11.69
N GLU A 49 -6.04 -15.37 -12.66
CA GLU A 49 -5.79 -16.60 -13.41
C GLU A 49 -4.46 -16.53 -14.18
N ILE A 50 -4.17 -15.40 -14.81
CA ILE A 50 -2.89 -15.16 -15.50
C ILE A 50 -1.74 -15.22 -14.50
N PHE A 51 -1.81 -14.46 -13.41
CA PHE A 51 -0.77 -14.39 -12.39
C PHE A 51 -0.48 -15.78 -11.77
N LEU A 52 -1.53 -16.51 -11.36
CA LEU A 52 -1.37 -17.82 -10.73
C LEU A 52 -0.82 -18.87 -11.70
N ALA A 53 -1.20 -18.81 -12.98
CA ALA A 53 -0.65 -19.69 -14.01
C ALA A 53 0.85 -19.44 -14.23
N GLU A 54 1.28 -18.17 -14.25
CA GLU A 54 2.70 -17.80 -14.34
C GLU A 54 3.45 -18.25 -13.07
N LEU A 55 2.92 -17.92 -11.90
CA LEU A 55 3.51 -18.29 -10.61
C LEU A 55 3.69 -19.79 -10.47
N ARG A 56 2.71 -20.60 -10.92
CA ARG A 56 2.78 -22.06 -10.86
C ARG A 56 3.84 -22.65 -11.79
N ARG A 57 4.18 -21.95 -12.89
CA ARG A 57 5.30 -22.37 -13.76
C ARG A 57 6.65 -22.08 -13.11
N GLU A 58 6.76 -21.00 -12.34
CA GLU A 58 7.99 -20.65 -11.63
C GLU A 58 8.20 -21.50 -10.37
N ILE A 59 7.12 -21.79 -9.63
CA ILE A 59 7.15 -22.59 -8.39
C ILE A 59 6.73 -24.01 -8.72
N THR A 60 7.72 -24.90 -8.89
CA THR A 60 7.51 -26.32 -9.15
C THR A 60 7.47 -27.15 -7.86
N GLU A 61 7.95 -26.59 -6.78
CA GLU A 61 8.05 -27.18 -5.45
C GLU A 61 6.65 -27.48 -4.86
N PRO A 62 6.52 -28.51 -3.99
CA PRO A 62 5.26 -28.80 -3.31
C PRO A 62 5.02 -27.79 -2.17
N VAL A 63 4.18 -26.80 -2.41
CA VAL A 63 3.83 -25.76 -1.42
C VAL A 63 2.84 -26.34 -0.41
N SER A 64 3.19 -26.29 0.87
CA SER A 64 2.36 -26.80 1.98
C SER A 64 1.36 -25.76 2.49
N ALA A 65 1.77 -24.48 2.56
CA ALA A 65 0.88 -23.39 2.94
C ALA A 65 1.23 -22.09 2.21
N ILE A 66 0.22 -21.23 2.09
CA ILE A 66 0.29 -19.94 1.44
C ILE A 66 -0.33 -18.88 2.38
N TYR A 67 0.40 -17.81 2.65
CA TYR A 67 -0.10 -16.64 3.34
C TYR A 67 -0.10 -15.46 2.37
N ALA A 68 -1.25 -14.88 2.09
CA ALA A 68 -1.41 -13.83 1.09
C ALA A 68 -2.04 -12.57 1.70
N GLY A 69 -1.30 -11.45 1.66
CA GLY A 69 -1.84 -10.12 1.84
C GLY A 69 -2.35 -9.59 0.52
N VAL A 70 -3.64 -9.24 0.44
CA VAL A 70 -4.28 -8.86 -0.83
C VAL A 70 -4.98 -7.53 -0.68
N THR A 71 -4.61 -6.55 -1.52
CA THR A 71 -5.30 -5.26 -1.55
C THR A 71 -6.77 -5.44 -1.95
N GLY A 72 -7.68 -4.78 -1.22
CA GLY A 72 -9.12 -4.93 -1.45
C GLY A 72 -9.74 -6.24 -0.93
N ALA A 73 -8.99 -7.07 -0.22
CA ALA A 73 -9.55 -8.17 0.57
C ALA A 73 -10.32 -7.63 1.79
N SER A 74 -11.19 -8.46 2.38
CA SER A 74 -11.97 -8.10 3.57
C SER A 74 -11.11 -8.07 4.85
N ASP A 75 -11.50 -7.21 5.81
CA ASP A 75 -10.99 -7.19 7.19
C ASP A 75 -11.26 -8.52 7.93
N PHE A 76 -12.20 -9.30 7.44
CA PHE A 76 -12.58 -10.60 7.98
C PHE A 76 -12.00 -11.71 7.10
N PRO A 77 -10.94 -12.42 7.54
CA PRO A 77 -10.30 -13.46 6.73
C PRO A 77 -11.26 -14.55 6.23
N GLU A 78 -12.32 -14.83 7.00
CA GLU A 78 -13.37 -15.78 6.62
C GLU A 78 -14.17 -15.37 5.39
N GLU A 79 -14.20 -14.08 5.04
CA GLU A 79 -14.88 -13.56 3.85
C GLU A 79 -14.01 -13.66 2.59
N ASN A 80 -12.71 -13.95 2.76
CA ASN A 80 -11.74 -14.04 1.66
C ASN A 80 -11.67 -15.45 1.04
N HIS A 81 -12.67 -16.31 1.30
CA HIS A 81 -12.67 -17.70 0.85
C HIS A 81 -12.63 -17.87 -0.66
N GLU A 82 -13.23 -16.96 -1.44
CA GLU A 82 -13.21 -17.02 -2.90
C GLU A 82 -11.78 -16.82 -3.45
N ILE A 83 -11.02 -15.88 -2.87
CA ILE A 83 -9.61 -15.67 -3.25
C ILE A 83 -8.80 -16.92 -2.87
N ALA A 84 -9.02 -17.46 -1.66
CA ALA A 84 -8.33 -18.67 -1.21
C ALA A 84 -8.63 -19.86 -2.12
N GLN A 85 -9.89 -20.07 -2.53
CA GLN A 85 -10.28 -21.13 -3.46
C GLN A 85 -9.63 -20.93 -4.84
N LEU A 86 -9.53 -19.69 -5.32
CA LEU A 86 -8.87 -19.41 -6.60
C LEU A 86 -7.38 -19.76 -6.55
N ILE A 87 -6.68 -19.43 -5.48
CA ILE A 87 -5.29 -19.82 -5.25
C ILE A 87 -5.17 -21.35 -5.18
N GLN A 88 -6.08 -22.04 -4.48
CA GLN A 88 -6.08 -23.49 -4.33
C GLN A 88 -6.28 -24.25 -5.64
N LYS A 89 -6.91 -23.67 -6.67
CA LYS A 89 -6.98 -24.31 -8.00
C LYS A 89 -5.59 -24.58 -8.60
N TYR A 90 -4.61 -23.75 -8.29
CA TYR A 90 -3.23 -23.87 -8.78
C TYR A 90 -2.29 -24.54 -7.79
N PHE A 91 -2.62 -24.48 -6.50
CA PHE A 91 -1.85 -25.04 -5.38
C PHE A 91 -2.75 -25.97 -4.53
N SER A 92 -3.27 -27.03 -5.14
CA SER A 92 -4.36 -27.87 -4.62
C SER A 92 -4.10 -28.52 -3.26
N ASN A 93 -2.84 -28.74 -2.90
CA ASN A 93 -2.45 -29.37 -1.64
C ASN A 93 -2.01 -28.37 -0.56
N SER A 94 -2.17 -27.06 -0.81
CA SER A 94 -1.75 -26.01 0.12
C SER A 94 -2.90 -25.56 1.02
N GLN A 95 -2.58 -25.29 2.28
CA GLN A 95 -3.45 -24.48 3.15
C GLN A 95 -3.29 -23.01 2.72
N VAL A 96 -4.37 -22.30 2.51
CA VAL A 96 -4.34 -20.91 2.04
C VAL A 96 -5.00 -20.00 3.05
N HIS A 97 -4.25 -18.99 3.50
CA HIS A 97 -4.73 -17.93 4.37
C HIS A 97 -4.61 -16.59 3.66
N VAL A 98 -5.73 -15.87 3.54
CA VAL A 98 -5.81 -14.58 2.85
C VAL A 98 -6.24 -13.51 3.84
N VAL A 99 -5.49 -12.42 3.87
CA VAL A 99 -5.75 -11.24 4.70
C VAL A 99 -5.66 -9.99 3.83
N MET A 100 -6.09 -8.83 4.35
CA MET A 100 -5.77 -7.55 3.72
C MET A 100 -4.25 -7.33 3.68
N ASP A 101 -3.76 -6.71 2.62
CA ASP A 101 -2.35 -6.32 2.47
C ASP A 101 -1.87 -5.43 3.64
N VAL A 102 -2.71 -4.52 4.10
CA VAL A 102 -2.39 -3.65 5.25
C VAL A 102 -2.45 -4.39 6.60
N ALA A 103 -3.25 -5.46 6.73
CA ALA A 103 -3.23 -6.32 7.92
C ALA A 103 -1.94 -7.17 7.95
N LEU A 104 -1.47 -7.64 6.79
CA LEU A 104 -0.14 -8.24 6.65
C LEU A 104 0.94 -7.25 7.08
N GLY A 105 0.88 -6.00 6.61
CA GLY A 105 1.81 -4.93 7.00
C GLY A 105 1.78 -4.66 8.51
N TYR A 106 0.59 -4.64 9.13
CA TYR A 106 0.46 -4.52 10.58
C TYR A 106 1.16 -5.67 11.30
N ARG A 107 0.85 -6.91 10.97
CA ARG A 107 1.45 -8.10 11.59
C ARG A 107 2.97 -8.12 11.47
N ALA A 108 3.52 -7.69 10.34
CA ALA A 108 4.96 -7.65 10.09
C ALA A 108 5.68 -6.61 10.98
N ASN A 109 5.05 -5.46 11.20
CA ASN A 109 5.73 -4.31 11.77
C ASN A 109 5.32 -4.00 13.22
N ILE A 110 4.13 -4.39 13.65
CA ILE A 110 3.60 -4.05 14.98
C ILE A 110 3.66 -5.26 15.92
N LYS A 111 4.39 -5.11 17.02
CA LYS A 111 4.49 -6.13 18.08
C LYS A 111 3.66 -5.75 19.30
N ASP A 112 3.46 -4.46 19.55
CA ASP A 112 2.60 -3.95 20.61
C ASP A 112 1.14 -3.88 20.09
N PRO A 113 0.17 -4.56 20.72
CA PRO A 113 -1.23 -4.53 20.28
C PRO A 113 -1.87 -3.14 20.28
N LYS A 114 -1.27 -2.15 20.97
CA LYS A 114 -1.69 -0.74 20.94
C LYS A 114 -1.08 0.05 19.78
N GLY A 115 -0.22 -0.57 18.97
CA GLY A 115 0.45 0.07 17.85
C GLY A 115 -0.49 0.35 16.69
N ILE A 116 -0.11 1.31 15.88
CA ILE A 116 -0.82 1.72 14.67
C ILE A 116 0.11 1.52 13.47
N TYR A 117 -0.37 0.82 12.46
CA TYR A 117 0.27 0.77 11.16
C TYR A 117 -0.42 1.77 10.23
N LEU A 118 0.24 2.92 10.01
CA LEU A 118 -0.16 3.91 9.02
C LEU A 118 0.38 3.50 7.66
N TYR A 119 -0.44 3.43 6.65
CA TYR A 119 -0.01 3.13 5.28
C TYR A 119 -0.42 4.24 4.33
N ALA A 120 0.52 4.68 3.48
CA ALA A 120 0.23 5.55 2.36
C ALA A 120 1.01 5.12 1.10
N GLY A 121 0.24 4.72 0.11
CA GLY A 121 0.68 4.41 -1.25
C GLY A 121 -0.11 5.24 -2.25
N THR A 122 -0.89 4.62 -3.14
CA THR A 122 -1.90 5.29 -3.97
C THR A 122 -3.02 5.89 -3.12
N GLY A 123 -3.50 5.15 -2.10
CA GLY A 123 -4.44 5.58 -1.07
C GLY A 123 -3.79 5.55 0.32
N SER A 124 -4.53 5.96 1.37
CA SER A 124 -4.07 5.98 2.76
C SER A 124 -5.06 5.30 3.71
N ILE A 125 -4.52 4.59 4.70
CA ILE A 125 -5.30 3.85 5.69
C ILE A 125 -4.47 3.66 6.96
N ALA A 126 -5.12 3.58 8.12
CA ALA A 126 -4.49 3.16 9.37
C ALA A 126 -5.10 1.83 9.85
N VAL A 127 -4.24 0.95 10.34
CA VAL A 127 -4.64 -0.35 10.89
C VAL A 127 -4.26 -0.40 12.37
N TYR A 128 -5.15 -0.95 13.18
CA TYR A 128 -4.94 -1.23 14.59
C TYR A 128 -5.54 -2.59 14.96
N GLN A 129 -5.25 -3.08 16.17
CA GLN A 129 -5.85 -4.30 16.71
C GLN A 129 -6.90 -3.93 17.76
N ASP A 130 -8.12 -4.46 17.62
CA ASP A 130 -9.17 -4.26 18.62
C ASP A 130 -8.95 -5.14 19.87
N THR A 131 -9.76 -4.95 20.90
CA THR A 131 -9.68 -5.69 22.18
C THR A 131 -9.88 -7.21 22.02
N ASN A 132 -10.41 -7.67 20.89
CA ASN A 132 -10.58 -9.09 20.57
C ASN A 132 -9.41 -9.64 19.73
N GLY A 133 -8.37 -8.85 19.52
CA GLY A 133 -7.22 -9.23 18.69
C GLY A 133 -7.46 -9.17 17.18
N ARG A 134 -8.57 -8.58 16.72
CA ARG A 134 -8.88 -8.45 15.30
C ARG A 134 -8.30 -7.16 14.73
N HIS A 135 -7.76 -7.23 13.51
CA HIS A 135 -7.35 -6.05 12.78
C HIS A 135 -8.57 -5.23 12.37
N ARG A 136 -8.47 -3.92 12.55
CA ARG A 136 -9.48 -2.93 12.20
C ARG A 136 -8.82 -1.78 11.48
N THR A 137 -9.61 -1.07 10.69
CA THR A 137 -9.14 0.03 9.85
C THR A 137 -9.81 1.34 10.19
N VAL A 138 -9.07 2.44 10.00
CA VAL A 138 -9.58 3.81 10.01
C VAL A 138 -9.11 4.49 8.73
N GLY A 139 -10.00 5.22 8.04
CA GLY A 139 -9.75 5.72 6.69
C GLY A 139 -9.85 4.63 5.64
N GLY A 140 -9.10 4.75 4.53
CA GLY A 140 -9.15 3.77 3.45
C GLY A 140 -10.46 3.76 2.67
N TRP A 141 -11.17 4.89 2.65
CA TRP A 141 -12.49 5.02 2.02
C TRP A 141 -12.42 5.14 0.49
N GLY A 142 -11.20 5.12 -0.04
CA GLY A 142 -10.94 5.31 -1.46
C GLY A 142 -10.85 6.78 -1.87
N TYR A 143 -10.22 7.01 -3.00
CA TYR A 143 -9.80 8.34 -3.49
C TYR A 143 -10.93 9.36 -3.74
N LEU A 144 -12.19 8.93 -3.80
CA LEU A 144 -13.35 9.81 -3.96
C LEU A 144 -13.90 10.31 -2.62
N LEU A 145 -13.69 9.57 -1.53
CA LEU A 145 -14.27 9.84 -0.22
C LEU A 145 -13.22 10.12 0.86
N GLY A 146 -11.95 9.81 0.58
CA GLY A 146 -10.86 9.85 1.53
C GLY A 146 -9.50 9.70 0.86
N ASP A 147 -8.64 8.87 1.45
CA ASP A 147 -7.26 8.64 1.03
C ASP A 147 -6.39 9.91 1.10
N GLU A 148 -6.72 10.82 2.04
CA GLU A 148 -6.03 12.08 2.23
C GLU A 148 -4.54 11.85 2.57
N GLY A 149 -3.68 12.69 2.02
CA GLY A 149 -2.24 12.62 2.22
C GLY A 149 -1.53 11.53 1.42
N ALA A 150 -2.25 10.67 0.70
CA ALA A 150 -1.68 9.63 -0.16
C ALA A 150 -1.30 10.14 -1.56
N GLY A 151 -0.70 9.25 -2.36
CA GLY A 151 -0.17 9.61 -3.67
C GLY A 151 -1.20 10.22 -4.62
N TYR A 152 -2.41 9.67 -4.67
CA TYR A 152 -3.48 10.25 -5.50
C TYR A 152 -3.87 11.66 -5.03
N TRP A 153 -4.03 11.84 -3.71
CA TRP A 153 -4.36 13.14 -3.13
C TRP A 153 -3.27 14.18 -3.41
N ILE A 154 -1.98 13.81 -3.23
CA ILE A 154 -0.83 14.68 -3.55
C ILE A 154 -0.84 15.05 -5.03
N GLY A 155 -1.06 14.07 -5.92
CA GLY A 155 -1.15 14.29 -7.37
C GLY A 155 -2.25 15.28 -7.75
N ILE A 156 -3.46 15.11 -7.20
CA ILE A 156 -4.60 16.03 -7.40
C ILE A 156 -4.29 17.43 -6.84
N ALA A 157 -3.64 17.53 -5.67
CA ALA A 157 -3.25 18.81 -5.11
C ALA A 157 -2.26 19.55 -6.03
N GLY A 158 -1.29 18.83 -6.59
CA GLY A 158 -0.36 19.38 -7.59
C GLY A 158 -1.07 19.86 -8.85
N LEU A 159 -1.96 19.05 -9.42
CA LEU A 159 -2.73 19.42 -10.61
C LEU A 159 -3.62 20.66 -10.37
N ARG A 160 -4.25 20.77 -9.19
CA ARG A 160 -5.02 21.96 -8.80
C ARG A 160 -4.14 23.19 -8.69
N ALA A 161 -2.92 23.06 -8.15
CA ALA A 161 -1.99 24.18 -8.07
C ALA A 161 -1.55 24.65 -9.47
N ILE A 162 -1.25 23.74 -10.40
CA ILE A 162 -0.96 24.09 -11.80
C ILE A 162 -2.13 24.82 -12.46
N LEU A 163 -3.36 24.35 -12.25
CA LEU A 163 -4.55 25.01 -12.80
C LEU A 163 -4.71 26.43 -12.26
N ALA A 164 -4.47 26.64 -10.97
CA ALA A 164 -4.53 27.98 -10.36
C ALA A 164 -3.46 28.94 -10.92
N GLU A 165 -2.25 28.42 -11.23
CA GLU A 165 -1.21 29.19 -11.90
C GLU A 165 -1.61 29.57 -13.33
N ILE A 166 -2.21 28.65 -14.08
CA ILE A 166 -2.72 28.90 -15.44
C ILE A 166 -3.81 29.99 -15.40
N GLU A 167 -4.76 29.89 -14.47
CA GLU A 167 -5.86 30.85 -14.33
C GLU A 167 -5.38 32.26 -13.94
N SER A 168 -4.40 32.35 -13.03
CA SER A 168 -3.86 33.63 -12.56
C SER A 168 -2.84 34.26 -13.52
N GLY A 169 -2.27 33.47 -14.43
CA GLY A 169 -1.14 33.88 -15.27
C GLY A 169 0.17 34.05 -14.49
N HIS A 170 0.22 33.64 -13.24
CA HIS A 170 1.41 33.66 -12.39
C HIS A 170 1.99 32.24 -12.30
N HIS A 171 3.24 32.06 -12.66
CA HIS A 171 3.95 30.77 -12.63
C HIS A 171 5.06 30.84 -11.58
N ASP A 172 4.65 30.69 -10.30
CA ASP A 172 5.54 30.87 -9.16
C ASP A 172 6.18 29.54 -8.68
N SER A 173 5.83 28.43 -9.34
CA SER A 173 6.34 27.10 -9.01
C SER A 173 6.90 26.37 -10.23
N HIS A 174 7.59 25.26 -9.97
CA HIS A 174 8.04 24.33 -11.02
C HIS A 174 7.07 23.15 -11.26
N LEU A 175 5.85 23.20 -10.69
CA LEU A 175 4.88 22.11 -10.77
C LEU A 175 4.49 21.76 -12.21
N SER A 176 4.40 22.73 -13.11
CA SER A 176 4.09 22.47 -14.52
C SER A 176 5.06 21.49 -15.18
N SER A 177 6.34 21.45 -14.73
CA SER A 177 7.36 20.55 -15.26
C SER A 177 7.07 19.05 -15.04
N ILE A 178 6.18 18.70 -14.09
CA ILE A 178 5.80 17.30 -13.86
C ILE A 178 4.94 16.72 -14.99
N LEU A 179 4.33 17.57 -15.83
CA LEU A 179 3.46 17.18 -16.92
C LEU A 179 4.10 17.31 -18.30
N ALA A 180 5.08 18.17 -18.43
CA ALA A 180 5.71 18.50 -19.73
C ALA A 180 7.23 18.50 -19.61
N ALA A 181 7.90 17.69 -20.47
CA ALA A 181 9.36 17.65 -20.53
C ALA A 181 9.98 18.91 -21.15
N ASP A 182 9.17 19.76 -21.82
CA ASP A 182 9.64 20.83 -22.72
C ASP A 182 9.35 22.24 -22.18
N GLU A 183 9.20 22.44 -20.86
CA GLU A 183 8.89 23.73 -20.21
C GLU A 183 7.60 24.40 -20.71
N LYS A 184 6.78 23.69 -21.47
CA LYS A 184 5.51 24.20 -21.95
C LYS A 184 4.47 24.13 -20.86
N THR A 185 3.77 25.23 -20.61
CA THR A 185 2.62 25.25 -19.69
C THR A 185 1.55 24.28 -20.21
N PRO A 186 1.13 23.26 -19.41
CA PRO A 186 0.10 22.33 -19.82
C PRO A 186 -1.24 23.05 -19.98
N THR A 187 -2.03 22.58 -20.90
CA THR A 187 -3.42 23.06 -21.09
C THR A 187 -4.39 22.39 -20.12
N PHE A 188 -5.53 23.02 -19.86
CA PHE A 188 -6.60 22.42 -19.08
C PHE A 188 -7.06 21.06 -19.65
N ASN A 189 -7.09 20.91 -20.98
CA ASN A 189 -7.50 19.65 -21.61
C ASN A 189 -6.49 18.53 -21.36
N GLU A 190 -5.20 18.80 -21.38
CA GLU A 190 -4.16 17.81 -21.05
C GLU A 190 -4.29 17.33 -19.60
N ILE A 191 -4.52 18.26 -18.66
CA ILE A 191 -4.76 17.92 -17.25
C ILE A 191 -6.04 17.09 -17.09
N LYS A 192 -7.11 17.47 -17.80
CA LYS A 192 -8.38 16.74 -17.80
C LYS A 192 -8.22 15.30 -18.31
N GLU A 193 -7.44 15.09 -19.37
CA GLU A 193 -7.12 13.74 -19.88
C GLU A 193 -6.38 12.88 -18.83
N ILE A 194 -5.46 13.47 -18.08
CA ILE A 194 -4.76 12.74 -17.02
C ILE A 194 -5.74 12.29 -15.93
N VAL A 195 -6.66 13.16 -15.50
CA VAL A 195 -7.56 12.88 -14.38
C VAL A 195 -8.70 11.94 -14.78
N TYR A 196 -9.33 12.16 -15.95
CA TYR A 196 -10.53 11.44 -16.35
C TYR A 196 -10.28 10.33 -17.38
N GLY A 197 -9.18 10.41 -18.12
CA GLY A 197 -8.82 9.45 -19.17
C GLY A 197 -7.76 8.42 -18.77
N SER A 198 -7.24 8.47 -17.53
CA SER A 198 -6.18 7.59 -17.09
C SER A 198 -6.54 6.83 -15.80
N PRO A 199 -5.93 5.67 -15.54
CA PRO A 199 -6.06 5.00 -14.25
C PRO A 199 -5.59 5.90 -13.10
N ARG A 200 -6.23 5.76 -11.93
CA ARG A 200 -5.87 6.53 -10.70
C ARG A 200 -4.38 6.44 -10.34
N SER A 201 -3.73 5.31 -10.66
CA SER A 201 -2.31 5.11 -10.43
C SER A 201 -1.42 6.09 -11.19
N LYS A 202 -1.87 6.58 -12.35
CA LYS A 202 -1.13 7.59 -13.14
C LYS A 202 -1.14 8.95 -12.44
N VAL A 203 -2.26 9.35 -11.84
CA VAL A 203 -2.34 10.57 -11.02
C VAL A 203 -1.50 10.40 -9.75
N ALA A 204 -1.60 9.25 -9.08
CA ALA A 204 -0.81 8.96 -7.88
C ALA A 204 0.70 8.96 -8.14
N ALA A 205 1.14 8.58 -9.34
CA ALA A 205 2.56 8.60 -9.71
C ALA A 205 3.16 10.01 -9.72
N LEU A 206 2.35 11.06 -9.97
CA LEU A 206 2.79 12.46 -9.90
C LEU A 206 3.32 12.86 -8.52
N ALA A 207 2.87 12.17 -7.46
CA ALA A 207 3.35 12.43 -6.10
C ALA A 207 4.87 12.32 -5.98
N LYS A 208 5.50 11.40 -6.72
CA LYS A 208 6.95 11.23 -6.72
C LYS A 208 7.67 12.48 -7.22
N ASP A 209 7.16 13.07 -8.29
CA ASP A 209 7.77 14.26 -8.90
C ASP A 209 7.52 15.50 -8.02
N ILE A 210 6.33 15.63 -7.43
CA ILE A 210 6.01 16.70 -6.46
C ILE A 210 6.92 16.59 -5.22
N ILE A 211 7.15 15.38 -4.69
CA ILE A 211 8.10 15.13 -3.59
C ILE A 211 9.52 15.52 -4.01
N ASN A 212 9.94 15.23 -5.24
CA ASN A 212 11.27 15.61 -5.72
C ASN A 212 11.39 17.14 -5.86
N LEU A 213 10.38 17.82 -6.34
CA LEU A 213 10.35 19.29 -6.40
C LEU A 213 10.42 19.91 -5.00
N SER A 214 9.70 19.36 -4.02
CA SER A 214 9.77 19.85 -2.63
C SER A 214 11.19 19.73 -2.05
N LYS A 215 11.88 18.63 -2.30
CA LYS A 215 13.30 18.42 -1.91
C LYS A 215 14.25 19.43 -2.54
N ASN A 216 13.92 19.94 -3.74
CA ASN A 216 14.66 20.96 -4.45
C ASN A 216 14.25 22.39 -4.07
N GLY A 217 13.40 22.56 -3.08
CA GLY A 217 13.02 23.86 -2.52
C GLY A 217 11.85 24.53 -3.23
N ASP A 218 11.12 23.82 -4.13
CA ASP A 218 9.89 24.39 -4.69
C ASP A 218 8.85 24.62 -3.60
N ARG A 219 8.49 25.91 -3.40
CA ARG A 219 7.67 26.34 -2.29
C ARG A 219 6.26 25.73 -2.33
N LYS A 220 5.67 25.64 -3.53
CA LYS A 220 4.31 25.13 -3.68
C LYS A 220 4.25 23.62 -3.43
N SER A 221 5.24 22.88 -3.90
CA SER A 221 5.39 21.47 -3.60
C SER A 221 5.59 21.22 -2.11
N LEU A 222 6.41 22.04 -1.41
CA LEU A 222 6.58 21.97 0.05
C LEU A 222 5.27 22.19 0.80
N GLU A 223 4.44 23.14 0.38
CA GLU A 223 3.11 23.37 0.95
C GLU A 223 2.22 22.14 0.81
N ILE A 224 2.20 21.51 -0.37
CA ILE A 224 1.42 20.29 -0.64
C ILE A 224 1.91 19.14 0.25
N ILE A 225 3.21 18.95 0.39
CA ILE A 225 3.80 17.88 1.20
C ILE A 225 3.49 18.07 2.69
N LYS A 226 3.52 19.29 3.19
CA LYS A 226 3.10 19.60 4.57
C LYS A 226 1.63 19.33 4.82
N LEU A 227 0.75 19.71 3.89
CA LEU A 227 -0.67 19.38 3.99
C LEU A 227 -0.91 17.88 3.96
N ALA A 228 -0.21 17.13 3.11
CA ALA A 228 -0.29 15.67 3.08
C ALA A 228 0.12 15.05 4.43
N ALA A 229 1.17 15.55 5.06
CA ALA A 229 1.61 15.09 6.38
C ALA A 229 0.57 15.39 7.48
N GLN A 230 -0.09 16.57 7.43
CA GLN A 230 -1.18 16.93 8.35
C GLN A 230 -2.36 15.97 8.24
N GLU A 231 -2.76 15.60 7.03
CA GLU A 231 -3.84 14.65 6.80
C GLU A 231 -3.49 13.25 7.33
N LEU A 232 -2.26 12.78 7.07
CA LEU A 232 -1.78 11.51 7.57
C LEU A 232 -1.65 11.49 9.11
N ALA A 233 -1.20 12.59 9.72
CA ALA A 233 -1.17 12.74 11.17
C ALA A 233 -2.59 12.74 11.76
N SER A 234 -3.54 13.43 11.11
CA SER A 234 -4.97 13.41 11.49
C SER A 234 -5.54 12.00 11.47
N LEU A 235 -5.16 11.18 10.49
CA LEU A 235 -5.57 9.77 10.42
C LEU A 235 -5.06 8.98 11.65
N VAL A 236 -3.83 9.20 12.09
CA VAL A 236 -3.29 8.59 13.32
C VAL A 236 -4.06 9.08 14.56
N VAL A 237 -4.35 10.38 14.66
CA VAL A 237 -5.12 10.95 15.79
C VAL A 237 -6.51 10.30 15.86
N ARG A 238 -7.25 10.24 14.76
CA ARG A 238 -8.56 9.57 14.68
C ARG A 238 -8.48 8.09 15.10
N THR A 239 -7.40 7.41 14.70
CA THR A 239 -7.19 6.01 15.08
C THR A 239 -6.97 5.87 16.59
N ARG A 240 -6.16 6.76 17.20
CA ARG A 240 -5.96 6.80 18.67
C ARG A 240 -7.25 7.05 19.45
N GLU A 241 -8.10 7.93 18.94
CA GLU A 241 -9.44 8.19 19.52
C GLU A 241 -10.31 6.93 19.52
N VAL A 242 -10.30 6.16 18.42
CA VAL A 242 -11.05 4.89 18.32
C VAL A 242 -10.48 3.83 19.26
N ILE A 243 -9.17 3.74 19.41
CA ILE A 243 -8.52 2.80 20.34
C ILE A 243 -8.76 3.21 21.80
N GLY A 244 -8.95 4.49 22.08
CA GLY A 244 -9.01 5.04 23.44
C GLY A 244 -7.65 5.08 24.14
N ASP A 245 -6.55 4.97 23.41
CA ASP A 245 -5.19 4.99 23.92
C ASP A 245 -4.24 5.71 22.96
N ALA A 246 -3.41 6.62 23.49
CA ALA A 246 -2.47 7.41 22.71
C ALA A 246 -1.02 6.86 22.72
N GLY A 247 -0.73 5.78 23.46
CA GLY A 247 0.64 5.40 23.84
C GLY A 247 1.34 4.37 22.96
N GLY A 248 0.66 3.75 21.99
CA GLY A 248 1.26 2.73 21.14
C GLY A 248 2.19 3.30 20.06
N PRO A 249 3.15 2.49 19.55
CA PRO A 249 4.04 2.89 18.47
C PRO A 249 3.28 3.14 17.17
N VAL A 250 3.81 4.04 16.34
CA VAL A 250 3.33 4.28 14.98
C VAL A 250 4.40 3.82 14.01
N VAL A 251 4.02 2.91 13.11
CA VAL A 251 4.87 2.50 11.99
C VAL A 251 4.23 2.96 10.70
N PHE A 252 4.99 3.66 9.88
CA PHE A 252 4.52 4.22 8.61
C PHE A 252 5.08 3.42 7.44
N GLY A 253 4.19 2.77 6.70
CA GLY A 253 4.48 1.97 5.52
C GLY A 253 4.01 2.59 4.21
N GLY A 254 4.40 1.95 3.12
CA GLY A 254 4.00 2.36 1.77
C GLY A 254 5.01 3.24 1.05
N GLY A 255 4.68 3.56 -0.21
CA GLY A 255 5.58 4.30 -1.10
C GLY A 255 5.84 5.74 -0.64
N ILE A 256 4.85 6.39 -0.04
CA ILE A 256 4.98 7.77 0.45
C ILE A 256 5.95 7.83 1.64
N ALA A 257 5.85 6.92 2.59
CA ALA A 257 6.77 6.83 3.73
C ALA A 257 8.23 6.71 3.30
N LYS A 258 8.49 5.89 2.27
CA LYS A 258 9.84 5.63 1.76
C LYS A 258 10.39 6.75 0.88
N SER A 259 9.51 7.55 0.25
CA SER A 259 9.91 8.58 -0.72
C SER A 259 10.07 9.98 -0.12
N SER A 260 9.46 10.26 1.04
CA SER A 260 9.50 11.61 1.65
C SER A 260 9.80 11.59 3.14
N GLN A 261 11.05 11.89 3.47
CA GLN A 261 11.45 12.13 4.87
C GLN A 261 10.77 13.38 5.45
N GLU A 262 10.43 14.37 4.61
CA GLU A 262 9.72 15.58 5.02
C GLU A 262 8.34 15.23 5.59
N ILE A 263 7.60 14.33 4.93
CA ILE A 263 6.29 13.87 5.45
C ILE A 263 6.47 13.17 6.79
N VAL A 264 7.46 12.28 6.91
CA VAL A 264 7.73 11.55 8.16
C VAL A 264 8.02 12.54 9.28
N SER A 265 8.97 13.47 9.07
CA SER A 265 9.37 14.45 10.09
C SER A 265 8.25 15.39 10.48
N GLU A 266 7.39 15.79 9.54
CA GLU A 266 6.23 16.64 9.83
C GLU A 266 5.18 15.88 10.66
N ILE A 267 4.91 14.60 10.35
CA ILE A 267 4.04 13.72 11.16
C ILE A 267 4.60 13.60 12.59
N GLU A 268 5.90 13.35 12.73
CA GLU A 268 6.58 13.29 14.03
C GLU A 268 6.41 14.57 14.84
N SER A 269 6.60 15.72 14.17
CA SER A 269 6.45 17.05 14.78
C SER A 269 5.01 17.30 15.26
N ILE A 270 4.01 16.95 14.43
CA ILE A 270 2.59 17.14 14.76
C ILE A 270 2.17 16.24 15.92
N LEU A 271 2.59 14.98 15.89
CA LEU A 271 2.18 13.98 16.88
C LEU A 271 3.02 14.00 18.16
N GLY A 272 4.19 14.66 18.14
CA GLY A 272 5.14 14.67 19.27
C GLY A 272 5.73 13.29 19.58
N ILE A 273 5.90 12.43 18.57
CA ILE A 273 6.40 11.05 18.71
C ILE A 273 7.40 10.73 17.61
N THR A 274 8.17 9.65 17.79
CA THR A 274 8.95 9.06 16.70
C THR A 274 8.08 8.11 15.88
N VAL A 275 8.19 8.20 14.56
CA VAL A 275 7.51 7.33 13.60
C VAL A 275 8.53 6.41 12.95
N GLN A 276 8.36 5.11 13.10
CA GLN A 276 9.19 4.13 12.41
C GLN A 276 8.74 3.97 10.96
N VAL A 277 9.67 3.96 10.03
CA VAL A 277 9.36 3.67 8.61
C VAL A 277 9.57 2.20 8.34
N SER A 278 8.53 1.54 7.82
CA SER A 278 8.60 0.14 7.41
C SER A 278 9.57 -0.02 6.23
N SER A 279 10.54 -0.91 6.38
CA SER A 279 11.51 -1.24 5.34
C SER A 279 11.31 -2.64 4.75
N ASP A 280 10.36 -3.41 5.28
CA ASP A 280 10.27 -4.85 5.08
C ASP A 280 9.72 -5.23 3.70
N ASP A 281 10.14 -6.39 3.23
CA ASP A 281 9.55 -7.09 2.10
C ASP A 281 8.38 -7.93 2.62
N LEU A 282 7.17 -7.41 2.52
CA LEU A 282 5.97 -8.05 3.05
C LEU A 282 5.72 -9.45 2.45
N SER A 283 6.21 -9.74 1.24
CA SER A 283 6.08 -11.08 0.68
C SER A 283 6.95 -12.10 1.43
N LEU A 284 8.12 -11.68 1.89
CA LEU A 284 9.00 -12.53 2.71
C LEU A 284 8.42 -12.74 4.11
N ASP A 285 7.85 -11.69 4.72
CA ASP A 285 7.16 -11.81 6.01
C ASP A 285 5.91 -12.67 5.91
N ALA A 286 5.13 -12.55 4.84
CA ALA A 286 4.01 -13.45 4.57
C ALA A 286 4.46 -14.92 4.48
N ALA A 287 5.60 -15.21 3.83
CA ALA A 287 6.13 -16.57 3.76
C ALA A 287 6.58 -17.08 5.15
N ARG A 288 7.16 -16.21 5.99
CA ARG A 288 7.48 -16.55 7.39
C ARG A 288 6.22 -16.84 8.20
N PHE A 289 5.16 -16.06 8.03
CA PHE A 289 3.88 -16.31 8.69
C PHE A 289 3.24 -17.61 8.21
N ALA A 290 3.41 -18.00 6.94
CA ALA A 290 3.00 -19.33 6.48
C ALA A 290 3.77 -20.44 7.19
N VAL A 291 5.07 -20.28 7.48
CA VAL A 291 5.85 -21.25 8.28
C VAL A 291 5.36 -21.23 9.74
N GLU A 292 5.19 -20.09 10.36
CA GLU A 292 4.76 -19.95 11.77
C GLU A 292 3.39 -20.58 12.02
N ASP A 293 2.40 -20.26 11.18
CA ASP A 293 1.00 -20.67 11.39
C ASP A 293 0.74 -22.12 10.99
N PHE A 294 1.49 -22.66 10.01
CA PHE A 294 1.21 -23.98 9.41
C PHE A 294 2.39 -24.96 9.46
N GLY A 295 3.57 -24.53 9.87
CA GLY A 295 4.77 -25.37 9.92
C GLY A 295 4.74 -26.43 11.01
N SER A 296 4.02 -26.19 12.10
CA SER A 296 4.00 -27.05 13.30
C SER A 296 2.99 -28.21 13.26
N THR A 297 2.20 -28.35 12.21
CA THR A 297 1.27 -29.47 12.04
C THR A 297 1.99 -30.67 11.42
N SER A 298 2.64 -31.46 12.29
CA SER A 298 3.17 -32.81 11.99
C SER A 298 2.43 -33.87 12.79
#